data_b2328381d2dc153cabec578b68f8e85e
#
_entry.id   b2328381d2dc153cabec578b68f8e85e
#
_cell.length_a   1.000
_cell.length_b   1.000
_cell.length_c   1.000
_cell.angle_alpha   90.00
_cell.angle_beta   90.00
_cell.angle_gamma   90.00
#
_symmetry.space_group_name_H-M   'P 1'
#
loop_
_entity.id
_entity.type
_entity.pdbx_description
1 polymer ?
#
loop_
_entity_poly.entity_id
_entity_poly.type
_entity_poly.pdbx_seq_one_letter_code
_entity_poly.pdbx_strand_id
1 'polypeptide(L)'
;MTHTPSVPRLPVPVAATIAPPDLADSTLLEVNPHPQMSLGTVELESHLDVTFSTVDLPNGASRELKADVLRPATGERLPLVLFLPGGAFLRCNKAMALDLRRHVAESGFVVASVEYRVAPDGGTYMDSVHDVRAALVQLRQHADDFGIDPRAAALWGESAGGHVAALTGLTGELPEFSGDLATPLGTVQAVIDAFGTSLLSAIADDFDEEVRLHYERTATHFSAYVGKAGALFSEIPEAVVAADPATYATASAPPFLLLHGSADMLVSSSQTQHVHQALRTAGTDSTRYVVDGANHGDFGVLADSDAALAWTSATVVNDITEFLHRHLDSAGLPR
;
A
#
# COMPACT_ATOMS: atom_id res chain seq x y z
N MET A 1 14.38 -33.37 16.74
CA MET A 1 13.71 -33.16 15.43
C MET A 1 13.17 -31.76 15.46
N THR A 2 13.89 -30.83 14.89
CA THR A 2 13.48 -29.43 14.79
C THR A 2 12.43 -29.31 13.70
N HIS A 3 11.19 -29.03 14.08
CA HIS A 3 10.12 -28.71 13.15
C HIS A 3 10.44 -27.33 12.53
N THR A 4 10.95 -27.34 11.31
CA THR A 4 10.95 -26.12 10.48
C THR A 4 9.50 -25.82 10.17
N PRO A 5 8.96 -24.65 10.54
CA PRO A 5 7.60 -24.30 10.16
C PRO A 5 7.52 -24.27 8.63
N SER A 6 6.59 -25.01 8.07
CA SER A 6 6.31 -24.94 6.64
C SER A 6 5.81 -23.56 6.32
N VAL A 7 6.56 -22.80 5.53
CA VAL A 7 6.13 -21.52 4.99
C VAL A 7 4.84 -21.77 4.19
N PRO A 8 3.72 -21.11 4.48
CA PRO A 8 2.50 -21.30 3.73
C PRO A 8 2.76 -20.92 2.28
N ARG A 9 2.47 -21.82 1.34
CA ARG A 9 2.53 -21.49 -0.09
C ARG A 9 1.59 -20.33 -0.35
N LEU A 10 2.08 -19.29 -1.05
CA LEU A 10 1.23 -18.23 -1.54
C LEU A 10 0.17 -18.86 -2.46
N PRO A 11 -1.11 -18.48 -2.33
CA PRO A 11 -2.19 -19.01 -3.17
C PRO A 11 -2.20 -18.41 -4.57
N VAL A 12 -1.15 -17.71 -4.95
CA VAL A 12 -0.97 -17.05 -6.25
C VAL A 12 0.21 -17.70 -6.97
N PRO A 13 0.16 -17.87 -8.29
CA PRO A 13 1.27 -18.41 -9.05
C PRO A 13 2.42 -17.39 -9.09
N VAL A 14 3.62 -17.91 -9.18
CA VAL A 14 4.85 -17.14 -9.34
C VAL A 14 5.31 -17.27 -10.78
N ALA A 15 5.54 -16.17 -11.48
CA ALA A 15 6.02 -16.16 -12.84
C ALA A 15 7.43 -16.78 -12.95
N ALA A 16 7.66 -17.58 -13.98
CA ALA A 16 8.97 -18.09 -14.32
C ALA A 16 9.74 -17.13 -15.25
N THR A 17 9.01 -16.35 -16.03
CA THR A 17 9.55 -15.32 -16.93
C THR A 17 8.70 -14.06 -16.86
N ILE A 18 9.37 -12.92 -16.91
CA ILE A 18 8.75 -11.59 -16.91
C ILE A 18 9.25 -10.79 -18.10
N ALA A 19 8.34 -10.03 -18.73
CA ALA A 19 8.73 -9.06 -19.74
C ALA A 19 9.51 -7.90 -19.10
N PRO A 20 10.48 -7.30 -19.77
CA PRO A 20 11.12 -6.09 -19.29
C PRO A 20 10.08 -4.99 -18.99
N PRO A 21 10.22 -4.25 -17.89
CA PRO A 21 9.28 -3.20 -17.56
C PRO A 21 9.28 -2.08 -18.59
N ASP A 22 8.11 -1.55 -18.91
CA ASP A 22 8.00 -0.29 -19.66
C ASP A 22 8.47 0.87 -18.75
N LEU A 23 9.44 1.63 -19.25
CA LEU A 23 10.03 2.79 -18.56
C LEU A 23 9.48 4.12 -19.08
N ALA A 24 8.43 4.13 -19.90
CA ALA A 24 7.82 5.37 -20.36
C ALA A 24 7.41 6.25 -19.15
N ASP A 25 7.90 7.52 -19.15
CA ASP A 25 7.71 8.49 -18.07
C ASP A 25 8.18 8.00 -16.67
N SER A 26 9.00 6.95 -16.62
CA SER A 26 9.50 6.34 -15.39
C SER A 26 11.04 6.40 -15.34
N THR A 27 11.58 6.26 -14.15
CA THR A 27 13.04 6.20 -13.94
C THR A 27 13.43 4.80 -13.47
N LEU A 28 14.37 4.16 -14.16
CA LEU A 28 15.04 2.98 -13.63
C LEU A 28 15.96 3.41 -12.49
N LEU A 29 15.67 2.91 -11.30
CA LEU A 29 16.45 3.17 -10.10
C LEU A 29 17.45 2.02 -9.94
N GLU A 30 18.69 2.25 -10.37
CA GLU A 30 19.79 1.34 -10.13
C GLU A 30 20.13 1.37 -8.64
N VAL A 31 19.89 0.28 -7.95
CA VAL A 31 20.14 0.18 -6.51
C VAL A 31 21.32 -0.73 -6.25
N ASN A 32 22.30 -0.20 -5.54
CA ASN A 32 23.21 -1.05 -4.82
C ASN A 32 22.50 -1.47 -3.52
N PRO A 33 22.33 -2.78 -3.23
CA PRO A 33 21.71 -3.21 -1.98
C PRO A 33 22.50 -2.77 -0.73
N HIS A 34 23.68 -2.18 -0.89
CA HIS A 34 24.47 -1.60 0.20
C HIS A 34 24.86 -0.15 -0.09
N PRO A 35 24.79 0.76 0.89
CA PRO A 35 24.40 0.53 2.29
C PRO A 35 22.89 0.30 2.45
N GLN A 36 22.55 -0.46 3.47
CA GLN A 36 21.17 -0.63 3.95
C GLN A 36 20.74 0.59 4.78
N MET A 37 19.44 0.77 4.96
CA MET A 37 18.88 1.76 5.88
C MET A 37 19.50 1.62 7.29
N SER A 38 19.62 2.73 7.99
CA SER A 38 20.03 2.74 9.40
C SER A 38 18.82 2.72 10.31
N LEU A 39 18.91 2.02 11.43
CA LEU A 39 17.89 1.96 12.47
C LEU A 39 18.49 2.29 13.83
N GLY A 40 17.63 2.70 14.78
CA GLY A 40 18.04 3.01 16.16
C GLY A 40 18.74 4.36 16.29
N THR A 41 18.54 5.27 15.33
CA THR A 41 19.09 6.62 15.36
C THR A 41 18.27 7.55 16.27
N VAL A 42 16.98 7.25 16.45
CA VAL A 42 16.04 7.99 17.29
C VAL A 42 15.26 7.01 18.18
N GLU A 43 15.04 7.38 19.46
CA GLU A 43 14.17 6.60 20.34
C GLU A 43 12.73 6.70 19.87
N LEU A 44 12.06 5.54 19.77
CA LEU A 44 10.67 5.44 19.35
C LEU A 44 9.77 4.98 20.50
N GLU A 45 8.64 5.63 20.64
CA GLU A 45 7.50 5.15 21.41
C GLU A 45 6.58 4.31 20.51
N SER A 46 5.95 3.30 21.09
CA SER A 46 5.01 2.43 20.36
C SER A 46 3.70 2.27 21.12
N HIS A 47 2.59 2.41 20.40
CA HIS A 47 1.25 2.11 20.89
C HIS A 47 0.71 0.97 20.03
N LEU A 48 0.63 -0.23 20.59
CA LEU A 48 0.23 -1.43 19.87
C LEU A 48 -1.26 -1.73 20.11
N ASP A 49 -1.89 -2.37 19.11
CA ASP A 49 -3.27 -2.84 19.18
C ASP A 49 -4.30 -1.73 19.50
N VAL A 50 -4.07 -0.53 18.98
CA VAL A 50 -5.00 0.60 19.12
C VAL A 50 -6.24 0.33 18.29
N THR A 51 -7.39 0.05 18.93
CA THR A 51 -8.67 -0.15 18.23
C THR A 51 -9.17 1.18 17.67
N PHE A 52 -9.39 1.26 16.36
CA PHE A 52 -9.91 2.47 15.70
C PHE A 52 -11.32 2.28 15.12
N SER A 53 -11.76 1.05 14.93
CA SER A 53 -13.09 0.74 14.42
C SER A 53 -13.55 -0.66 14.87
N THR A 54 -14.85 -0.89 14.86
CA THR A 54 -15.45 -2.23 14.97
C THR A 54 -16.38 -2.42 13.79
N VAL A 55 -16.22 -3.53 13.08
CA VAL A 55 -16.96 -3.85 11.86
C VAL A 55 -17.72 -5.15 12.02
N ASP A 56 -18.89 -5.25 11.41
CA ASP A 56 -19.66 -6.48 11.37
C ASP A 56 -19.23 -7.33 10.18
N LEU A 57 -19.06 -8.62 10.40
CA LEU A 57 -18.69 -9.59 9.39
C LEU A 57 -19.95 -10.31 8.87
N PRO A 58 -19.93 -10.87 7.64
CA PRO A 58 -21.07 -11.57 7.05
C PRO A 58 -21.58 -12.76 7.85
N ASN A 59 -20.75 -13.35 8.72
CA ASN A 59 -21.11 -14.45 9.60
C ASN A 59 -21.82 -14.00 10.89
N GLY A 60 -22.08 -12.69 11.04
CA GLY A 60 -22.74 -12.11 12.23
C GLY A 60 -21.79 -11.85 13.41
N ALA A 61 -20.50 -12.12 13.29
CA ALA A 61 -19.50 -11.73 14.29
C ALA A 61 -19.06 -10.27 14.08
N SER A 62 -18.62 -9.61 15.15
CA SER A 62 -17.96 -8.30 15.06
C SER A 62 -16.46 -8.49 15.16
N ARG A 63 -15.69 -7.66 14.43
CA ARG A 63 -14.23 -7.60 14.46
C ARG A 63 -13.76 -6.19 14.78
N GLU A 64 -12.86 -6.07 15.74
CA GLU A 64 -12.10 -4.85 15.95
C GLU A 64 -11.02 -4.73 14.89
N LEU A 65 -10.90 -3.55 14.29
CA LEU A 65 -9.78 -3.17 13.43
C LEU A 65 -8.81 -2.33 14.25
N LYS A 66 -7.53 -2.69 14.17
CA LYS A 66 -6.48 -2.17 15.04
C LYS A 66 -5.33 -1.55 14.25
N ALA A 67 -4.66 -0.62 14.90
CA ALA A 67 -3.43 0.01 14.42
C ALA A 67 -2.27 -0.24 15.39
N ASP A 68 -1.05 -0.33 14.84
CA ASP A 68 0.19 -0.21 15.60
C ASP A 68 0.86 1.11 15.22
N VAL A 69 1.01 2.00 16.21
CA VAL A 69 1.53 3.36 16.02
C VAL A 69 2.96 3.44 16.56
N LEU A 70 3.88 3.95 15.72
CA LEU A 70 5.26 4.26 16.07
C LEU A 70 5.47 5.77 15.95
N ARG A 71 6.15 6.39 16.92
CA ARG A 71 6.47 7.82 16.90
C ARG A 71 7.84 8.09 17.52
N PRO A 72 8.57 9.12 17.07
CA PRO A 72 9.73 9.62 17.79
C PRO A 72 9.35 10.11 19.19
N ALA A 73 10.18 9.83 20.20
CA ALA A 73 9.99 10.27 21.60
C ALA A 73 10.39 11.75 21.80
N THR A 74 9.98 12.65 20.88
CA THR A 74 10.39 14.07 20.88
C THR A 74 9.41 15.00 21.58
N GLY A 75 8.19 14.56 21.85
CA GLY A 75 7.12 15.41 22.41
C GLY A 75 6.50 16.39 21.40
N GLU A 76 6.97 16.46 20.18
CA GLU A 76 6.44 17.29 19.10
C GLU A 76 5.26 16.60 18.39
N ARG A 77 4.40 17.41 17.76
CA ARG A 77 3.40 16.88 16.82
C ARG A 77 4.03 16.73 15.44
N LEU A 78 3.92 15.53 14.89
CA LEU A 78 4.55 15.14 13.65
C LEU A 78 3.49 14.72 12.61
N PRO A 79 3.79 14.83 11.30
CA PRO A 79 2.90 14.35 10.25
C PRO A 79 2.61 12.84 10.39
N LEU A 80 1.39 12.44 9.99
CA LEU A 80 0.94 11.05 10.05
C LEU A 80 1.21 10.34 8.72
N VAL A 81 1.79 9.16 8.78
CA VAL A 81 1.88 8.22 7.65
C VAL A 81 1.09 6.97 8.00
N LEU A 82 -0.03 6.72 7.31
CA LEU A 82 -0.74 5.44 7.41
C LEU A 82 -0.06 4.42 6.52
N PHE A 83 0.44 3.34 7.15
CA PHE A 83 0.99 2.20 6.43
C PHE A 83 -0.07 1.12 6.26
N LEU A 84 -0.26 0.66 5.01
CA LEU A 84 -1.24 -0.33 4.59
C LEU A 84 -0.50 -1.60 4.16
N PRO A 85 -0.56 -2.68 4.97
CA PRO A 85 0.18 -3.90 4.68
C PRO A 85 -0.35 -4.61 3.44
N GLY A 86 0.55 -5.28 2.72
CA GLY A 86 0.20 -6.24 1.68
C GLY A 86 -0.43 -7.52 2.24
N GLY A 87 -0.86 -8.40 1.32
CA GLY A 87 -1.40 -9.70 1.70
C GLY A 87 -2.37 -10.32 0.69
N ALA A 88 -2.27 -9.90 -0.58
CA ALA A 88 -3.06 -10.41 -1.72
C ALA A 88 -4.58 -10.33 -1.50
N PHE A 89 -5.06 -9.35 -0.71
CA PHE A 89 -6.46 -9.22 -0.28
C PHE A 89 -7.01 -10.44 0.48
N LEU A 90 -6.15 -11.35 0.92
CA LEU A 90 -6.48 -12.54 1.70
C LEU A 90 -6.19 -12.37 3.18
N ARG A 91 -5.27 -11.48 3.51
CA ARG A 91 -4.86 -11.17 4.89
C ARG A 91 -4.39 -9.73 4.98
N CYS A 92 -4.53 -9.16 6.16
CA CYS A 92 -3.93 -7.89 6.52
C CYS A 92 -3.21 -8.09 7.86
N ASN A 93 -1.89 -7.89 7.87
CA ASN A 93 -1.08 -8.06 9.07
C ASN A 93 -0.30 -6.77 9.36
N LYS A 94 -0.78 -6.00 10.32
CA LYS A 94 -0.17 -4.72 10.72
C LYS A 94 1.26 -4.83 11.29
N ALA A 95 1.75 -6.04 11.59
CA ALA A 95 3.13 -6.25 12.03
C ALA A 95 4.14 -6.28 10.88
N MET A 96 3.71 -6.29 9.61
CA MET A 96 4.60 -6.32 8.44
C MET A 96 5.46 -5.06 8.32
N ALA A 97 6.57 -5.19 7.58
CA ALA A 97 7.50 -4.10 7.24
C ALA A 97 7.98 -3.27 8.45
N LEU A 98 8.17 -3.91 9.61
CA LEU A 98 8.49 -3.21 10.86
C LEU A 98 9.73 -2.33 10.74
N ASP A 99 10.80 -2.83 10.13
CA ASP A 99 12.05 -2.08 10.01
C ASP A 99 11.93 -0.88 9.07
N LEU A 100 11.21 -1.02 7.95
CA LEU A 100 10.89 0.13 7.07
C LEU A 100 10.05 1.18 7.80
N ARG A 101 9.01 0.76 8.52
CA ARG A 101 8.15 1.65 9.32
C ARG A 101 8.92 2.36 10.44
N ARG A 102 9.87 1.66 11.07
CA ARG A 102 10.78 2.26 12.06
C ARG A 102 11.66 3.31 11.44
N HIS A 103 12.27 3.03 10.28
CA HIS A 103 13.11 3.99 9.57
C HIS A 103 12.33 5.26 9.21
N VAL A 104 11.10 5.12 8.69
CA VAL A 104 10.24 6.27 8.37
C VAL A 104 9.86 7.03 9.65
N ALA A 105 9.56 6.34 10.75
CA ALA A 105 9.27 7.00 12.02
C ALA A 105 10.50 7.75 12.55
N GLU A 106 11.69 7.15 12.54
CA GLU A 106 12.95 7.79 12.94
C GLU A 106 13.30 9.01 12.09
N SER A 107 12.74 9.09 10.87
CA SER A 107 12.89 10.24 9.97
C SER A 107 11.93 11.41 10.29
N GLY A 108 11.14 11.34 11.36
CA GLY A 108 10.32 12.46 11.84
C GLY A 108 8.84 12.35 11.54
N PHE A 109 8.31 11.15 11.42
CA PHE A 109 6.88 10.90 11.19
C PHE A 109 6.24 10.06 12.30
N VAL A 110 4.93 10.22 12.50
CA VAL A 110 4.12 9.21 13.19
C VAL A 110 3.69 8.18 12.15
N VAL A 111 4.08 6.92 12.32
CA VAL A 111 3.73 5.85 11.39
C VAL A 111 2.71 4.91 12.03
N ALA A 112 1.52 4.83 11.48
CA ALA A 112 0.46 3.94 11.93
C ALA A 112 0.21 2.83 10.91
N SER A 113 0.56 1.59 11.24
CA SER A 113 0.21 0.41 10.44
C SER A 113 -1.18 -0.05 10.81
N VAL A 114 -2.10 -0.08 9.86
CA VAL A 114 -3.53 -0.30 10.10
C VAL A 114 -4.04 -1.60 9.49
N GLU A 115 -4.99 -2.21 10.18
CA GLU A 115 -5.78 -3.31 9.63
C GLU A 115 -6.91 -2.77 8.75
N TYR A 116 -7.30 -3.54 7.74
CA TYR A 116 -8.48 -3.32 6.92
C TYR A 116 -9.12 -4.66 6.56
N ARG A 117 -10.42 -4.67 6.23
CA ARG A 117 -11.13 -5.89 5.80
C ARG A 117 -10.59 -6.38 4.47
N VAL A 118 -10.50 -7.68 4.35
CA VAL A 118 -10.05 -8.44 3.17
C VAL A 118 -11.12 -9.42 2.70
N ALA A 119 -10.93 -10.04 1.54
CA ALA A 119 -11.94 -10.94 0.96
C ALA A 119 -12.44 -12.07 1.91
N PRO A 120 -11.62 -12.74 2.72
CA PRO A 120 -12.10 -13.72 3.71
C PRO A 120 -12.99 -13.13 4.80
N ASP A 121 -12.88 -11.84 5.09
CA ASP A 121 -13.78 -11.12 6.00
C ASP A 121 -15.12 -10.74 5.33
N GLY A 122 -15.29 -11.08 4.05
CA GLY A 122 -16.36 -10.57 3.21
C GLY A 122 -16.13 -9.12 2.75
N GLY A 123 -14.92 -8.60 2.98
CA GLY A 123 -14.56 -7.23 2.60
C GLY A 123 -14.30 -7.09 1.11
N THR A 124 -14.78 -5.98 0.56
CA THR A 124 -14.54 -5.55 -0.81
C THR A 124 -13.55 -4.39 -0.86
N TYR A 125 -13.18 -3.94 -2.06
CA TYR A 125 -12.35 -2.75 -2.24
C TYR A 125 -12.94 -1.50 -1.57
N MET A 126 -14.27 -1.35 -1.57
CA MET A 126 -14.95 -0.25 -0.89
C MET A 126 -14.81 -0.37 0.63
N ASP A 127 -14.97 -1.58 1.17
CA ASP A 127 -14.81 -1.82 2.61
C ASP A 127 -13.40 -1.52 3.09
N SER A 128 -12.38 -1.91 2.31
CA SER A 128 -10.97 -1.58 2.64
C SER A 128 -10.74 -0.06 2.66
N VAL A 129 -11.28 0.69 1.70
CA VAL A 129 -11.22 2.16 1.68
C VAL A 129 -11.94 2.76 2.88
N HIS A 130 -13.13 2.27 3.22
CA HIS A 130 -13.88 2.73 4.41
C HIS A 130 -13.08 2.52 5.70
N ASP A 131 -12.42 1.36 5.85
CA ASP A 131 -11.64 1.02 7.04
C ASP A 131 -10.41 1.93 7.17
N VAL A 132 -9.70 2.21 6.07
CA VAL A 132 -8.56 3.14 6.05
C VAL A 132 -9.01 4.57 6.36
N ARG A 133 -10.15 5.00 5.83
CA ARG A 133 -10.75 6.30 6.15
C ARG A 133 -11.11 6.39 7.63
N ALA A 134 -11.70 5.34 8.21
CA ALA A 134 -12.02 5.28 9.63
C ALA A 134 -10.76 5.40 10.49
N ALA A 135 -9.67 4.70 10.12
CA ALA A 135 -8.39 4.81 10.81
C ALA A 135 -7.84 6.25 10.77
N LEU A 136 -7.86 6.90 9.59
CA LEU A 136 -7.36 8.27 9.44
C LEU A 136 -8.18 9.27 10.28
N VAL A 137 -9.52 9.16 10.25
CA VAL A 137 -10.41 10.01 11.04
C VAL A 137 -10.17 9.82 12.53
N GLN A 138 -10.11 8.56 13.01
CA GLN A 138 -9.90 8.25 14.42
C GLN A 138 -8.53 8.74 14.93
N LEU A 139 -7.47 8.49 14.18
CA LEU A 139 -6.14 8.93 14.56
C LEU A 139 -6.03 10.47 14.60
N ARG A 140 -6.70 11.17 13.69
CA ARG A 140 -6.78 12.64 13.72
C ARG A 140 -7.60 13.17 14.90
N GLN A 141 -8.70 12.50 15.28
CA GLN A 141 -9.50 12.88 16.45
C GLN A 141 -8.74 12.68 17.76
N HIS A 142 -7.83 11.69 17.81
CA HIS A 142 -6.96 11.38 18.94
C HIS A 142 -5.51 11.85 18.71
N ALA A 143 -5.34 12.92 17.94
CA ALA A 143 -4.03 13.43 17.54
C ALA A 143 -3.11 13.74 18.74
N ASP A 144 -3.67 14.22 19.84
CA ASP A 144 -2.90 14.54 21.05
C ASP A 144 -2.33 13.30 21.74
N ASP A 145 -3.07 12.19 21.71
CA ASP A 145 -2.67 10.94 22.36
C ASP A 145 -1.44 10.33 21.67
N PHE A 146 -1.29 10.57 20.37
CA PHE A 146 -0.23 9.99 19.53
C PHE A 146 0.79 11.02 19.03
N GLY A 147 0.68 12.29 19.41
CA GLY A 147 1.57 13.36 18.91
C GLY A 147 1.47 13.57 17.40
N ILE A 148 0.26 13.46 16.84
CA ILE A 148 -0.01 13.66 15.41
C ILE A 148 -0.30 15.14 15.13
N ASP A 149 0.23 15.67 14.02
CA ASP A 149 -0.33 16.86 13.39
C ASP A 149 -1.53 16.46 12.53
N PRO A 150 -2.77 16.76 12.93
CA PRO A 150 -3.97 16.30 12.22
C PRO A 150 -4.12 16.92 10.82
N ARG A 151 -3.32 17.93 10.46
CA ARG A 151 -3.37 18.63 9.17
C ARG A 151 -2.53 17.95 8.10
N ALA A 152 -1.53 17.14 8.51
CA ALA A 152 -0.56 16.53 7.61
C ALA A 152 -0.65 15.01 7.67
N ALA A 153 -1.06 14.39 6.55
CA ALA A 153 -1.16 12.94 6.46
C ALA A 153 -0.79 12.43 5.06
N ALA A 154 -0.13 11.28 5.02
CA ALA A 154 0.12 10.50 3.81
C ALA A 154 -0.39 9.06 3.96
N LEU A 155 -0.66 8.42 2.82
CA LEU A 155 -0.91 6.99 2.73
C LEU A 155 0.33 6.33 2.11
N TRP A 156 0.74 5.19 2.66
CA TRP A 156 1.81 4.37 2.13
C TRP A 156 1.39 2.91 2.18
N GLY A 157 1.33 2.25 1.04
CA GLY A 157 0.92 0.86 0.97
C GLY A 157 1.87 0.00 0.15
N GLU A 158 1.88 -1.30 0.45
CA GLU A 158 2.65 -2.31 -0.25
C GLU A 158 1.73 -3.36 -0.86
N SER A 159 1.96 -3.76 -2.13
CA SER A 159 1.19 -4.82 -2.79
C SER A 159 -0.33 -4.53 -2.76
N ALA A 160 -1.15 -5.42 -2.23
CA ALA A 160 -2.58 -5.17 -2.00
C ALA A 160 -2.82 -3.89 -1.19
N GLY A 161 -1.96 -3.56 -0.21
CA GLY A 161 -2.01 -2.30 0.53
C GLY A 161 -1.70 -1.08 -0.34
N GLY A 162 -0.81 -1.22 -1.35
CA GLY A 162 -0.54 -0.19 -2.37
C GLY A 162 -1.79 0.16 -3.16
N HIS A 163 -2.53 -0.86 -3.61
CA HIS A 163 -3.85 -0.69 -4.23
C HIS A 163 -4.82 0.08 -3.33
N VAL A 164 -4.93 -0.33 -2.05
CA VAL A 164 -5.85 0.33 -1.11
C VAL A 164 -5.41 1.77 -0.84
N ALA A 165 -4.09 2.04 -0.73
CA ALA A 165 -3.55 3.39 -0.56
C ALA A 165 -3.87 4.28 -1.77
N ALA A 166 -3.62 3.78 -2.98
CA ALA A 166 -3.91 4.50 -4.22
C ALA A 166 -5.41 4.80 -4.35
N LEU A 167 -6.25 3.78 -4.16
CA LEU A 167 -7.70 3.94 -4.26
C LEU A 167 -8.23 4.92 -3.20
N THR A 168 -7.80 4.80 -1.93
CA THR A 168 -8.21 5.73 -0.86
C THR A 168 -7.78 7.17 -1.16
N GLY A 169 -6.55 7.38 -1.65
CA GLY A 169 -6.03 8.70 -2.01
C GLY A 169 -6.79 9.36 -3.16
N LEU A 170 -7.27 8.56 -4.11
CA LEU A 170 -7.97 9.03 -5.31
C LEU A 170 -9.48 9.20 -5.12
N THR A 171 -10.07 8.48 -4.15
CA THR A 171 -11.52 8.49 -3.91
C THR A 171 -11.93 9.26 -2.66
N GLY A 172 -10.98 9.95 -2.01
CA GLY A 172 -11.16 10.57 -0.70
C GLY A 172 -12.37 11.49 -0.55
N GLU A 173 -12.75 12.18 -1.61
CA GLU A 173 -13.85 13.13 -1.62
C GLU A 173 -15.13 12.56 -2.27
N LEU A 174 -15.10 11.33 -2.81
CA LEU A 174 -16.25 10.74 -3.49
C LEU A 174 -17.27 10.20 -2.48
N PRO A 175 -18.55 10.62 -2.55
CA PRO A 175 -19.59 10.22 -1.59
C PRO A 175 -19.77 8.69 -1.49
N GLU A 176 -19.67 7.98 -2.60
CA GLU A 176 -19.83 6.53 -2.67
C GLU A 176 -18.76 5.75 -1.89
N PHE A 177 -17.59 6.39 -1.63
CA PHE A 177 -16.51 5.83 -0.82
C PHE A 177 -16.51 6.37 0.61
N SER A 178 -17.47 7.20 1.00
CA SER A 178 -17.51 7.79 2.34
C SER A 178 -18.06 6.83 3.40
N GLY A 179 -18.83 5.82 3.01
CA GLY A 179 -19.52 4.95 3.94
C GLY A 179 -20.40 5.74 4.92
N ASP A 180 -20.55 5.23 6.13
CA ASP A 180 -21.30 5.87 7.21
C ASP A 180 -20.51 6.96 7.97
N LEU A 181 -19.29 7.30 7.50
CA LEU A 181 -18.46 8.30 8.12
C LEU A 181 -19.02 9.71 7.85
N ALA A 182 -19.69 10.25 8.86
CA ALA A 182 -20.20 11.64 8.81
C ALA A 182 -19.07 12.68 8.81
N THR A 183 -17.87 12.31 9.22
CA THR A 183 -16.70 13.19 9.30
C THR A 183 -15.96 13.16 7.96
N PRO A 184 -15.71 14.33 7.33
CA PRO A 184 -14.86 14.40 6.15
C PRO A 184 -13.50 13.76 6.40
N LEU A 185 -12.95 13.05 5.40
CA LEU A 185 -11.63 12.44 5.49
C LEU A 185 -10.55 13.47 5.83
N GLY A 186 -10.72 14.69 5.38
CA GLY A 186 -9.68 15.69 5.32
C GLY A 186 -8.67 15.38 4.22
N THR A 187 -7.82 16.33 3.90
CA THR A 187 -6.84 16.16 2.83
C THR A 187 -5.77 15.13 3.21
N VAL A 188 -5.43 14.28 2.25
CA VAL A 188 -4.22 13.47 2.23
C VAL A 188 -3.26 14.17 1.29
N GLN A 189 -2.04 14.47 1.75
CA GLN A 189 -1.07 15.29 1.01
C GLN A 189 -0.14 14.49 0.13
N ALA A 190 -0.04 13.18 0.34
CA ALA A 190 0.83 12.31 -0.45
C ALA A 190 0.37 10.86 -0.41
N VAL A 191 0.63 10.12 -1.49
CA VAL A 191 0.39 8.67 -1.57
C VAL A 191 1.65 7.98 -2.06
N ILE A 192 2.04 6.90 -1.38
CA ILE A 192 3.09 5.99 -1.82
C ILE A 192 2.46 4.65 -2.11
N ASP A 193 2.61 4.19 -3.34
CA ASP A 193 2.21 2.86 -3.79
C ASP A 193 3.46 2.06 -4.16
N ALA A 194 3.85 1.14 -3.30
CA ALA A 194 4.96 0.23 -3.54
C ALA A 194 4.44 -1.10 -4.08
N PHE A 195 4.79 -1.40 -5.32
CA PHE A 195 4.42 -2.62 -6.07
C PHE A 195 2.95 -3.03 -5.93
N GLY A 196 2.06 -2.04 -5.89
CA GLY A 196 0.63 -2.26 -5.79
C GLY A 196 0.01 -2.79 -7.06
N THR A 197 -1.14 -3.47 -6.89
CA THR A 197 -2.00 -3.83 -8.01
C THR A 197 -2.89 -2.64 -8.39
N SER A 198 -3.36 -2.62 -9.63
CA SER A 198 -4.37 -1.65 -10.06
C SER A 198 -5.51 -2.35 -10.81
N LEU A 199 -5.38 -2.57 -12.10
CA LEU A 199 -6.36 -3.31 -12.87
C LEU A 199 -6.18 -4.83 -12.65
N LEU A 200 -6.99 -5.42 -11.78
CA LEU A 200 -6.83 -6.81 -11.33
C LEU A 200 -6.88 -7.84 -12.45
N SER A 201 -7.61 -7.58 -13.54
CA SER A 201 -7.64 -8.46 -14.70
C SER A 201 -6.32 -8.47 -15.51
N ALA A 202 -5.47 -7.48 -15.30
CA ALA A 202 -4.17 -7.30 -15.97
C ALA A 202 -2.97 -7.56 -15.03
N ILE A 203 -3.21 -8.10 -13.83
CA ILE A 203 -2.20 -8.28 -12.77
C ILE A 203 -0.97 -9.09 -13.22
N ALA A 204 -1.11 -9.91 -14.23
CA ALA A 204 -0.09 -10.82 -14.74
C ALA A 204 0.25 -10.57 -16.23
N ASP A 205 -0.02 -9.38 -16.76
CA ASP A 205 0.14 -9.10 -18.19
C ASP A 205 1.60 -9.15 -18.67
N ASP A 206 2.57 -8.89 -17.76
CA ASP A 206 4.01 -8.96 -18.07
C ASP A 206 4.57 -10.39 -17.93
N PHE A 207 3.74 -11.38 -17.56
CA PHE A 207 4.15 -12.74 -17.26
C PHE A 207 3.91 -13.68 -18.46
N ASP A 208 4.48 -14.89 -18.38
CA ASP A 208 4.19 -15.93 -19.34
C ASP A 208 2.69 -16.29 -19.38
N GLU A 209 2.24 -16.80 -20.54
CA GLU A 209 0.82 -17.08 -20.80
C GLU A 209 0.24 -18.11 -19.79
N GLU A 210 1.03 -19.06 -19.33
CA GLU A 210 0.58 -20.09 -18.38
C GLU A 210 0.20 -19.44 -17.05
N VAL A 211 1.04 -18.55 -16.53
CA VAL A 211 0.79 -17.82 -15.29
C VAL A 211 -0.40 -16.87 -15.45
N ARG A 212 -0.48 -16.13 -16.56
CA ARG A 212 -1.60 -15.23 -16.84
C ARG A 212 -2.93 -15.97 -16.83
N LEU A 213 -3.02 -17.10 -17.56
CA LEU A 213 -4.23 -17.94 -17.58
C LEU A 213 -4.54 -18.58 -16.21
N HIS A 214 -3.51 -18.86 -15.42
CA HIS A 214 -3.71 -19.36 -14.06
C HIS A 214 -4.35 -18.30 -13.16
N TYR A 215 -3.87 -17.03 -13.21
CA TYR A 215 -4.50 -15.92 -12.48
C TYR A 215 -5.97 -15.76 -12.85
N GLU A 216 -6.31 -15.77 -14.14
CA GLU A 216 -7.68 -15.65 -14.61
C GLU A 216 -8.60 -16.75 -14.06
N ARG A 217 -8.09 -18.00 -13.93
CA ARG A 217 -8.91 -19.17 -13.54
C ARG A 217 -8.98 -19.39 -12.04
N THR A 218 -7.96 -19.03 -11.27
CA THR A 218 -7.81 -19.49 -9.89
C THR A 218 -7.83 -18.36 -8.85
N ALA A 219 -7.64 -17.12 -9.26
CA ALA A 219 -7.58 -15.99 -8.35
C ALA A 219 -8.98 -15.51 -7.91
N THR A 220 -9.82 -16.45 -7.47
CA THR A 220 -11.22 -16.19 -7.07
C THR A 220 -11.37 -15.21 -5.91
N HIS A 221 -10.33 -15.02 -5.10
CA HIS A 221 -10.32 -14.01 -4.05
C HIS A 221 -10.29 -12.59 -4.60
N PHE A 222 -9.71 -12.35 -5.77
CA PHE A 222 -9.78 -11.05 -6.43
C PHE A 222 -11.19 -10.74 -6.91
N SER A 223 -11.92 -11.74 -7.47
CA SER A 223 -13.32 -11.53 -7.84
C SER A 223 -14.21 -11.32 -6.61
N ALA A 224 -13.92 -11.99 -5.48
CA ALA A 224 -14.60 -11.71 -4.21
C ALA A 224 -14.31 -10.27 -3.73
N TYR A 225 -13.06 -9.81 -3.83
CA TYR A 225 -12.66 -8.46 -3.43
C TYR A 225 -13.35 -7.36 -4.27
N VAL A 226 -13.63 -7.59 -5.55
CA VAL A 226 -14.46 -6.67 -6.36
C VAL A 226 -15.97 -6.90 -6.20
N GLY A 227 -16.40 -7.69 -5.21
CA GLY A 227 -17.82 -7.93 -4.89
C GLY A 227 -18.52 -8.92 -5.82
N LYS A 228 -17.76 -9.76 -6.55
CA LYS A 228 -18.28 -10.71 -7.54
C LYS A 228 -17.69 -12.12 -7.33
N ALA A 229 -17.74 -12.62 -6.10
CA ALA A 229 -17.14 -13.90 -5.70
C ALA A 229 -17.46 -15.04 -6.69
N GLY A 230 -16.41 -15.71 -7.15
CA GLY A 230 -16.51 -16.88 -8.04
C GLY A 230 -16.67 -16.57 -9.54
N ALA A 231 -16.79 -15.30 -9.93
CA ALA A 231 -16.85 -14.91 -11.34
C ALA A 231 -15.43 -14.85 -11.96
N LEU A 232 -15.33 -15.08 -13.27
CA LEU A 232 -14.11 -14.77 -14.03
C LEU A 232 -14.04 -13.27 -14.32
N PHE A 233 -12.85 -12.70 -14.40
CA PHE A 233 -12.70 -11.28 -14.73
C PHE A 233 -13.33 -10.87 -16.05
N SER A 234 -13.27 -11.75 -17.05
CA SER A 234 -13.92 -11.57 -18.36
C SER A 234 -15.45 -11.46 -18.29
N GLU A 235 -16.07 -11.96 -17.21
CA GLU A 235 -17.52 -11.90 -16.97
C GLU A 235 -17.94 -10.63 -16.20
N ILE A 236 -16.97 -9.95 -15.56
CA ILE A 236 -17.22 -8.83 -14.63
C ILE A 236 -16.35 -7.60 -14.92
N PRO A 237 -16.14 -7.19 -16.19
CA PRO A 237 -15.20 -6.13 -16.53
C PRO A 237 -15.52 -4.79 -15.84
N GLU A 238 -16.80 -4.45 -15.70
CA GLU A 238 -17.23 -3.21 -15.05
C GLU A 238 -16.86 -3.19 -13.55
N ALA A 239 -17.02 -4.31 -12.84
CA ALA A 239 -16.66 -4.40 -11.43
C ALA A 239 -15.14 -4.32 -11.22
N VAL A 240 -14.36 -4.90 -12.15
CA VAL A 240 -12.89 -4.81 -12.09
C VAL A 240 -12.43 -3.37 -12.33
N VAL A 241 -12.99 -2.67 -13.31
CA VAL A 241 -12.70 -1.26 -13.60
C VAL A 241 -13.14 -0.34 -12.46
N ALA A 242 -14.26 -0.63 -11.80
CA ALA A 242 -14.71 0.14 -10.64
C ALA A 242 -13.79 0.00 -9.41
N ALA A 243 -13.01 -1.08 -9.33
CA ALA A 243 -12.01 -1.27 -8.29
C ALA A 243 -10.61 -0.76 -8.69
N ASP A 244 -10.40 -0.36 -9.95
CA ASP A 244 -9.11 0.13 -10.44
C ASP A 244 -8.86 1.58 -10.00
N PRO A 245 -7.79 1.86 -9.20
CA PRO A 245 -7.43 3.21 -8.81
C PRO A 245 -7.26 4.18 -9.98
N ALA A 246 -6.73 3.71 -11.12
CA ALA A 246 -6.51 4.56 -12.30
C ALA A 246 -7.80 5.22 -12.84
N THR A 247 -8.96 4.57 -12.61
CA THR A 247 -10.30 5.10 -12.99
C THR A 247 -10.61 6.44 -12.33
N TYR A 248 -10.03 6.70 -11.15
CA TYR A 248 -10.33 7.87 -10.32
C TYR A 248 -9.25 8.95 -10.37
N ALA A 249 -8.29 8.84 -11.29
CA ALA A 249 -7.24 9.84 -11.45
C ALA A 249 -7.82 11.19 -11.90
N THR A 250 -7.52 12.26 -11.15
CA THR A 250 -7.97 13.64 -11.43
C THR A 250 -6.84 14.63 -11.18
N ALA A 251 -6.92 15.81 -11.75
CA ALA A 251 -5.93 16.87 -11.53
C ALA A 251 -5.83 17.37 -10.07
N SER A 252 -6.85 17.08 -9.24
CA SER A 252 -6.88 17.42 -7.82
C SER A 252 -6.38 16.28 -6.91
N ALA A 253 -5.97 15.16 -7.47
CA ALA A 253 -5.39 14.07 -6.70
C ALA A 253 -4.10 14.51 -5.98
N PRO A 254 -3.80 13.95 -4.80
CA PRO A 254 -2.52 14.20 -4.13
C PRO A 254 -1.34 13.75 -4.99
N PRO A 255 -0.13 14.25 -4.75
CA PRO A 255 1.09 13.71 -5.33
C PRO A 255 1.28 12.22 -5.05
N PHE A 256 1.79 11.49 -6.04
CA PHE A 256 2.06 10.05 -5.97
C PHE A 256 3.55 9.73 -6.15
N LEU A 257 4.06 8.84 -5.29
CA LEU A 257 5.28 8.08 -5.52
C LEU A 257 4.92 6.62 -5.76
N LEU A 258 5.24 6.10 -6.95
CA LEU A 258 5.02 4.70 -7.31
C LEU A 258 6.37 3.99 -7.42
N LEU A 259 6.49 2.86 -6.76
CA LEU A 259 7.70 2.04 -6.75
C LEU A 259 7.35 0.65 -7.25
N HIS A 260 8.16 0.05 -8.15
CA HIS A 260 7.94 -1.33 -8.60
C HIS A 260 9.27 -2.03 -8.87
N GLY A 261 9.39 -3.30 -8.53
CA GLY A 261 10.58 -4.09 -8.82
C GLY A 261 10.65 -4.52 -10.29
N SER A 262 11.80 -4.40 -10.94
CA SER A 262 11.98 -4.86 -12.33
C SER A 262 11.94 -6.39 -12.47
N ALA A 263 12.12 -7.12 -11.36
CA ALA A 263 12.09 -8.57 -11.27
C ALA A 263 10.89 -9.09 -10.47
N ASP A 264 9.81 -8.31 -10.37
CA ASP A 264 8.60 -8.72 -9.63
C ASP A 264 7.89 -9.88 -10.34
N MET A 265 7.84 -11.03 -9.69
CA MET A 265 7.25 -12.27 -10.19
C MET A 265 5.82 -12.53 -9.69
N LEU A 266 5.24 -11.62 -8.90
CA LEU A 266 3.88 -11.76 -8.36
C LEU A 266 2.90 -10.74 -8.91
N VAL A 267 3.34 -9.52 -9.14
CA VAL A 267 2.53 -8.42 -9.68
C VAL A 267 3.29 -7.81 -10.84
N SER A 268 2.68 -7.75 -12.00
CA SER A 268 3.28 -7.13 -13.19
C SER A 268 3.65 -5.68 -12.94
N SER A 269 4.86 -5.27 -13.35
CA SER A 269 5.33 -3.88 -13.25
C SER A 269 4.44 -2.89 -14.02
N SER A 270 3.72 -3.35 -15.02
CA SER A 270 2.69 -2.60 -15.75
C SER A 270 1.56 -2.09 -14.85
N GLN A 271 1.32 -2.68 -13.67
CA GLN A 271 0.27 -2.25 -12.76
C GLN A 271 0.51 -0.83 -12.21
N THR A 272 1.69 -0.54 -11.68
CA THR A 272 2.04 0.83 -11.26
C THR A 272 2.24 1.77 -12.44
N GLN A 273 2.64 1.26 -13.61
CA GLN A 273 2.70 2.03 -14.85
C GLN A 273 1.32 2.52 -15.27
N HIS A 274 0.31 1.67 -15.18
CA HIS A 274 -1.07 2.01 -15.49
C HIS A 274 -1.59 3.18 -14.64
N VAL A 275 -1.40 3.11 -13.33
CA VAL A 275 -1.77 4.22 -12.41
C VAL A 275 -0.96 5.48 -12.74
N HIS A 276 0.36 5.35 -12.96
CA HIS A 276 1.23 6.48 -13.29
C HIS A 276 0.77 7.24 -14.53
N GLN A 277 0.47 6.51 -15.61
CA GLN A 277 -0.01 7.10 -16.87
C GLN A 277 -1.35 7.80 -16.70
N ALA A 278 -2.29 7.22 -15.94
CA ALA A 278 -3.57 7.84 -15.64
C ALA A 278 -3.39 9.16 -14.87
N LEU A 279 -2.56 9.16 -13.82
CA LEU A 279 -2.24 10.35 -13.02
C LEU A 279 -1.58 11.44 -13.89
N ARG A 280 -0.59 11.08 -14.69
CA ARG A 280 0.11 12.01 -15.60
C ARG A 280 -0.85 12.61 -16.62
N THR A 281 -1.73 11.79 -17.18
CA THR A 281 -2.75 12.24 -18.15
C THR A 281 -3.74 13.20 -17.51
N ALA A 282 -4.11 12.98 -16.25
CA ALA A 282 -4.96 13.86 -15.47
C ALA A 282 -4.26 15.17 -15.04
N GLY A 283 -2.92 15.26 -15.15
CA GLY A 283 -2.13 16.43 -14.72
C GLY A 283 -1.71 16.39 -13.25
N THR A 284 -1.79 15.23 -12.60
CA THR A 284 -1.32 15.03 -11.22
C THR A 284 0.20 14.92 -11.17
N ASP A 285 0.81 15.41 -10.07
CA ASP A 285 2.21 15.15 -9.76
C ASP A 285 2.38 13.67 -9.42
N SER A 286 3.08 12.95 -10.29
CA SER A 286 3.31 11.52 -10.15
C SER A 286 4.73 11.17 -10.57
N THR A 287 5.46 10.53 -9.68
CA THR A 287 6.81 9.99 -9.90
C THR A 287 6.75 8.48 -9.83
N ARG A 288 7.32 7.79 -10.81
CA ARG A 288 7.45 6.33 -10.80
C ARG A 288 8.91 5.91 -10.92
N TYR A 289 9.34 5.09 -9.96
CA TYR A 289 10.63 4.40 -10.00
C TYR A 289 10.43 2.91 -10.24
N VAL A 290 11.21 2.36 -11.16
CA VAL A 290 11.39 0.92 -11.31
C VAL A 290 12.70 0.55 -10.65
N VAL A 291 12.63 -0.20 -9.56
CA VAL A 291 13.80 -0.61 -8.75
C VAL A 291 14.46 -1.80 -9.43
N ASP A 292 15.66 -1.61 -9.95
CA ASP A 292 16.34 -2.62 -10.74
C ASP A 292 16.70 -3.87 -9.93
N GLY A 293 16.39 -5.04 -10.47
CA GLY A 293 16.61 -6.35 -9.84
C GLY A 293 15.72 -6.66 -8.63
N ALA A 294 14.92 -5.70 -8.15
CA ALA A 294 14.03 -5.95 -7.01
C ALA A 294 12.85 -6.85 -7.39
N ASN A 295 12.50 -7.78 -6.50
CA ASN A 295 11.31 -8.61 -6.60
C ASN A 295 10.13 -7.99 -5.84
N HIS A 296 9.05 -8.77 -5.60
CA HIS A 296 7.83 -8.32 -4.91
C HIS A 296 8.06 -8.17 -3.40
N GLY A 297 8.53 -7.02 -2.97
CA GLY A 297 8.79 -6.72 -1.56
C GLY A 297 9.80 -7.67 -0.90
N ASP A 298 9.78 -7.71 0.43
CA ASP A 298 10.57 -8.61 1.28
C ASP A 298 9.80 -9.91 1.57
N PHE A 299 9.22 -10.51 0.55
CA PHE A 299 8.67 -11.86 0.72
C PHE A 299 9.81 -12.88 0.62
N GLY A 300 10.45 -13.17 1.74
CA GLY A 300 11.60 -14.09 1.88
C GLY A 300 11.42 -15.51 1.33
N VAL A 301 10.30 -15.78 0.67
CA VAL A 301 9.99 -17.03 -0.05
C VAL A 301 10.38 -16.94 -1.53
N LEU A 302 10.51 -15.73 -2.09
CA LEU A 302 10.68 -15.50 -3.53
C LEU A 302 11.96 -14.76 -3.89
N ALA A 303 12.60 -14.13 -2.93
CA ALA A 303 13.79 -13.34 -3.16
C ALA A 303 15.04 -14.17 -2.90
N ASP A 304 15.99 -14.13 -3.83
CA ASP A 304 17.35 -14.23 -3.39
C ASP A 304 17.64 -13.02 -2.46
N SER A 305 18.63 -13.12 -1.59
CA SER A 305 18.88 -12.13 -0.53
C SER A 305 19.05 -10.69 -1.06
N ASP A 306 19.63 -10.52 -2.25
CA ASP A 306 19.96 -9.19 -2.80
C ASP A 306 18.73 -8.50 -3.38
N ALA A 307 17.80 -9.24 -4.00
CA ALA A 307 16.55 -8.68 -4.51
C ALA A 307 15.62 -8.17 -3.39
N ALA A 308 15.61 -8.84 -2.22
CA ALA A 308 14.90 -8.37 -1.04
C ALA A 308 15.57 -7.13 -0.43
N LEU A 309 16.90 -7.13 -0.34
CA LEU A 309 17.69 -6.02 0.22
C LEU A 309 17.58 -4.74 -0.61
N ALA A 310 17.16 -4.80 -1.87
CA ALA A 310 16.93 -3.62 -2.69
C ALA A 310 15.88 -2.68 -2.05
N TRP A 311 14.82 -3.23 -1.45
CA TRP A 311 13.73 -2.46 -0.82
C TRP A 311 14.14 -1.75 0.47
N THR A 312 15.15 -2.25 1.15
CA THR A 312 15.70 -1.68 2.39
C THR A 312 17.03 -0.94 2.16
N SER A 313 17.45 -0.79 0.90
CA SER A 313 18.61 0.02 0.53
C SER A 313 18.43 1.47 0.93
N ALA A 314 19.51 2.13 1.31
CA ALA A 314 19.49 3.55 1.67
C ALA A 314 18.91 4.41 0.53
N THR A 315 19.13 4.04 -0.73
CA THR A 315 18.58 4.76 -1.89
C THR A 315 17.06 4.76 -1.88
N VAL A 316 16.43 3.58 -1.82
CA VAL A 316 14.95 3.47 -1.88
C VAL A 316 14.29 4.13 -0.66
N VAL A 317 14.82 3.90 0.54
CA VAL A 317 14.20 4.46 1.75
C VAL A 317 14.40 5.98 1.87
N ASN A 318 15.50 6.52 1.34
CA ASN A 318 15.70 7.96 1.25
C ASN A 318 14.70 8.60 0.27
N ASP A 319 14.46 8.01 -0.90
CA ASP A 319 13.45 8.49 -1.85
C ASP A 319 12.06 8.55 -1.22
N ILE A 320 11.70 7.52 -0.43
CA ILE A 320 10.44 7.48 0.33
C ILE A 320 10.38 8.64 1.33
N THR A 321 11.40 8.80 2.17
CA THR A 321 11.41 9.83 3.23
C THR A 321 11.50 11.24 2.66
N GLU A 322 12.29 11.47 1.61
CA GLU A 322 12.36 12.75 0.92
C GLU A 322 11.04 13.15 0.26
N PHE A 323 10.33 12.18 -0.35
CA PHE A 323 9.01 12.42 -0.89
C PHE A 323 8.02 12.83 0.21
N LEU A 324 8.00 12.13 1.35
CA LEU A 324 7.16 12.45 2.49
C LEU A 324 7.48 13.85 3.05
N HIS A 325 8.75 14.19 3.27
CA HIS A 325 9.15 15.53 3.75
C HIS A 325 8.73 16.63 2.78
N ARG A 326 8.93 16.44 1.47
CA ARG A 326 8.56 17.42 0.45
C ARG A 326 7.07 17.80 0.52
N HIS A 327 6.21 16.83 0.76
CA HIS A 327 4.77 17.03 0.68
C HIS A 327 4.08 17.24 2.04
N LEU A 328 4.67 16.78 3.14
CA LEU A 328 4.09 16.92 4.47
C LEU A 328 4.64 18.13 5.24
N ASP A 329 5.94 18.46 5.12
CA ASP A 329 6.52 19.62 5.81
C ASP A 329 6.00 20.95 5.23
N SER A 330 5.64 20.96 3.94
CA SER A 330 5.11 22.16 3.27
C SER A 330 3.65 22.47 3.58
N ALA A 331 2.94 21.64 4.34
CA ALA A 331 1.54 21.83 4.70
C ALA A 331 1.28 23.03 5.66
N GLY A 332 2.22 23.99 5.75
CA GLY A 332 1.98 25.31 6.37
C GLY A 332 2.26 25.38 7.86
N LEU A 333 3.15 24.56 8.37
CA LEU A 333 3.68 24.77 9.73
C LEU A 333 4.70 25.91 9.71
N PRO A 334 4.54 26.98 10.53
CA PRO A 334 5.68 27.82 10.87
C PRO A 334 6.69 26.96 11.61
N ARG A 335 7.92 26.90 11.12
CA ARG A 335 9.05 26.30 11.84
C ARG A 335 9.32 27.06 13.12
#